data_cd39a2ee07e903f04ae8d9b5a665827e
#
_entry.id   cd39a2ee07e903f04ae8d9b5a665827e
#
_cell.length_a   1.000
_cell.length_b   1.000
_cell.length_c   1.000
_cell.angle_alpha   90.00
_cell.angle_beta   90.00
_cell.angle_gamma   90.00
#
_symmetry.space_group_name_H-M   'P 1'
#
loop_
_entity.id
_entity.type
_entity.pdbx_description
1 polymer ?
#
loop_
_entity_poly.entity_id
_entity_poly.type
_entity_poly.pdbx_seq_one_letter_code
_entity_poly.pdbx_strand_id
1 'polypeptide(L)'
;MAMKFQRLNMDNTWFIEFGGLRMLIDPWLFGQEVDFFSWFNTQWHRTAPVPLAEVPDFDLVLITQKYPDHFHQETLKKLQPKLVVGPQSIKNQLNKILPDSNILSFNEGIHDIHQKGIHIHHLPSARKIDPIYDALVIENGEQSIFLASHGFTSIDQWQSAFNEYPPVHVMLSPFDHYQLPFFLGGTVAPGIGGLRKLAESLNPKHIIATHDEDKHAKGLVSKFAKITKSPNYDKLQSFPELKNKILPFNNYKAVEI
;
A
#
# COMPACT_ATOMS: atom_id res chain seq x y z
N MET A 1 21.66 4.00 1.78
CA MET A 1 21.65 2.51 1.88
C MET A 1 20.82 1.97 0.73
N ALA A 2 21.16 0.77 0.21
CA ALA A 2 20.33 0.11 -0.81
C ALA A 2 18.98 -0.27 -0.23
N MET A 3 17.92 -0.11 -1.01
CA MET A 3 16.57 -0.59 -0.73
C MET A 3 16.25 -1.72 -1.67
N LYS A 4 15.61 -2.79 -1.19
CA LYS A 4 15.19 -3.90 -2.03
C LYS A 4 13.67 -3.98 -2.07
N PHE A 5 13.11 -4.03 -3.25
CA PHE A 5 11.69 -4.16 -3.49
C PHE A 5 11.41 -5.43 -4.28
N GLN A 6 10.38 -6.16 -3.89
CA GLN A 6 9.86 -7.30 -4.63
C GLN A 6 8.35 -7.31 -4.56
N ARG A 7 7.71 -7.35 -5.71
CA ARG A 7 6.27 -7.55 -5.80
C ARG A 7 5.93 -9.02 -5.53
N LEU A 8 4.92 -9.32 -4.73
CA LEU A 8 4.51 -10.70 -4.45
C LEU A 8 3.12 -11.06 -4.99
N ASN A 9 2.30 -10.06 -5.32
CA ASN A 9 1.16 -10.19 -6.22
C ASN A 9 1.14 -9.00 -7.18
N MET A 10 0.37 -9.04 -8.26
CA MET A 10 0.28 -7.95 -9.23
C MET A 10 -0.70 -6.86 -8.80
N ASP A 11 -1.03 -6.78 -7.53
CA ASP A 11 -1.87 -5.76 -6.94
C ASP A 11 -1.07 -4.92 -5.91
N ASN A 12 -1.13 -5.23 -4.63
CA ASN A 12 -0.60 -4.38 -3.56
C ASN A 12 0.32 -5.08 -2.56
N THR A 13 0.62 -6.38 -2.74
CA THR A 13 1.52 -7.11 -1.83
C THR A 13 2.98 -6.91 -2.21
N TRP A 14 3.76 -6.39 -1.26
CA TRP A 14 5.18 -6.11 -1.44
C TRP A 14 6.04 -6.73 -0.35
N PHE A 15 7.22 -7.19 -0.73
CA PHE A 15 8.35 -7.36 0.17
C PHE A 15 9.28 -6.18 0.00
N ILE A 16 9.59 -5.50 1.11
CA ILE A 16 10.50 -4.33 1.13
C ILE A 16 11.56 -4.56 2.18
N GLU A 17 12.83 -4.48 1.79
CA GLU A 17 13.94 -4.41 2.71
C GLU A 17 14.54 -3.01 2.68
N PHE A 18 14.60 -2.37 3.86
CA PHE A 18 15.07 -1.02 4.03
C PHE A 18 15.80 -0.88 5.37
N GLY A 19 17.05 -0.43 5.35
CA GLY A 19 17.86 -0.26 6.56
C GLY A 19 18.04 -1.53 7.40
N GLY A 20 17.97 -2.72 6.78
CA GLY A 20 18.06 -4.01 7.47
C GLY A 20 16.71 -4.50 8.07
N LEU A 21 15.64 -3.71 7.95
CA LEU A 21 14.29 -4.13 8.28
C LEU A 21 13.61 -4.75 7.05
N ARG A 22 13.12 -5.98 7.17
CA ARG A 22 12.42 -6.71 6.12
C ARG A 22 10.93 -6.70 6.40
N MET A 23 10.17 -6.06 5.56
CA MET A 23 8.74 -5.82 5.72
C MET A 23 7.94 -6.54 4.64
N LEU A 24 6.89 -7.24 5.04
CA LEU A 24 5.88 -7.79 4.15
C LEU A 24 4.64 -6.91 4.23
N ILE A 25 4.31 -6.22 3.12
CA ILE A 25 3.25 -5.22 3.06
C ILE A 25 1.98 -5.86 2.50
N ASP A 26 0.85 -5.67 3.17
CA ASP A 26 -0.50 -6.04 2.74
C ASP A 26 -0.60 -7.45 2.11
N PRO A 27 -0.23 -8.52 2.83
CA PRO A 27 -0.12 -9.83 2.21
C PRO A 27 -1.47 -10.47 1.91
N TRP A 28 -1.82 -10.50 0.62
CA TRP A 28 -2.87 -11.32 0.04
C TRP A 28 -2.28 -12.22 -1.05
N LEU A 29 -1.99 -13.50 -0.69
CA LEU A 29 -1.16 -14.40 -1.51
C LEU A 29 -1.91 -15.61 -2.05
N PHE A 30 -3.16 -15.81 -1.70
CA PHE A 30 -4.02 -16.87 -2.25
C PHE A 30 -5.49 -16.64 -1.93
N GLY A 31 -6.35 -17.45 -2.55
CA GLY A 31 -7.78 -17.43 -2.25
C GLY A 31 -8.51 -16.22 -2.82
N GLN A 32 -9.64 -15.95 -2.22
CA GLN A 32 -10.50 -14.82 -2.53
C GLN A 32 -10.65 -13.93 -1.30
N GLU A 33 -10.91 -12.67 -1.53
CA GLU A 33 -11.34 -11.75 -0.51
C GLU A 33 -12.83 -11.39 -0.68
N VAL A 34 -13.47 -11.03 0.42
CA VAL A 34 -14.89 -10.66 0.44
C VAL A 34 -15.06 -9.41 1.28
N ASP A 35 -15.51 -8.32 0.66
CA ASP A 35 -15.94 -7.12 1.35
C ASP A 35 -17.39 -7.25 1.80
N PHE A 36 -17.64 -7.16 3.12
CA PHE A 36 -18.94 -7.25 3.78
C PHE A 36 -19.66 -8.58 3.52
N PHE A 37 -20.11 -8.80 2.27
CA PHE A 37 -20.88 -9.99 1.86
C PHE A 37 -20.49 -10.44 0.45
N SER A 38 -20.55 -11.75 0.17
CA SER A 38 -20.16 -12.30 -1.13
C SER A 38 -20.98 -11.78 -2.32
N TRP A 39 -22.22 -11.37 -2.10
CA TRP A 39 -23.06 -10.72 -3.12
C TRP A 39 -22.71 -9.25 -3.32
N PHE A 40 -22.06 -8.60 -2.33
CA PHE A 40 -21.65 -7.19 -2.40
C PHE A 40 -20.35 -7.04 -3.18
N ASN A 41 -19.27 -7.69 -2.74
CA ASN A 41 -18.00 -7.72 -3.45
C ASN A 41 -17.23 -8.99 -3.09
N THR A 42 -16.81 -9.75 -4.11
CA THR A 42 -15.88 -10.85 -3.97
C THR A 42 -14.81 -10.68 -5.05
N GLN A 43 -13.54 -10.75 -4.66
CA GLN A 43 -12.42 -10.56 -5.58
C GLN A 43 -11.43 -11.72 -5.48
N TRP A 44 -10.67 -11.94 -6.53
CA TRP A 44 -9.57 -12.91 -6.59
C TRP A 44 -8.53 -12.49 -7.63
N HIS A 45 -7.30 -12.92 -7.43
CA HIS A 45 -6.20 -12.56 -8.33
C HIS A 45 -6.46 -13.01 -9.75
N ARG A 46 -6.11 -12.16 -10.72
CA ARG A 46 -6.05 -12.50 -12.15
C ARG A 46 -4.74 -13.20 -12.45
N THR A 47 -3.62 -12.66 -11.98
CA THR A 47 -2.29 -13.24 -12.04
C THR A 47 -1.97 -13.92 -10.71
N ALA A 48 -1.59 -15.19 -10.74
CA ALA A 48 -1.28 -15.94 -9.51
C ALA A 48 -0.16 -15.25 -8.72
N PRO A 49 -0.34 -14.99 -7.42
CA PRO A 49 0.71 -14.47 -6.55
C PRO A 49 1.89 -15.43 -6.39
N VAL A 50 2.97 -14.94 -5.82
CA VAL A 50 4.09 -15.77 -5.36
C VAL A 50 3.59 -16.82 -4.37
N PRO A 51 3.95 -18.12 -4.52
CA PRO A 51 3.58 -19.15 -3.57
C PRO A 51 4.06 -18.85 -2.16
N LEU A 52 3.29 -19.23 -1.13
CA LEU A 52 3.66 -18.99 0.28
C LEU A 52 5.05 -19.52 0.65
N ALA A 53 5.47 -20.66 0.06
CA ALA A 53 6.78 -21.26 0.30
C ALA A 53 7.95 -20.46 -0.31
N GLU A 54 7.66 -19.52 -1.20
CA GLU A 54 8.65 -18.67 -1.88
C GLU A 54 8.66 -17.23 -1.33
N VAL A 55 7.80 -16.93 -0.34
CA VAL A 55 7.81 -15.61 0.34
C VAL A 55 9.14 -15.45 1.06
N PRO A 56 9.88 -14.35 0.83
CA PRO A 56 11.14 -14.10 1.54
C PRO A 56 10.93 -14.04 3.06
N ASP A 57 11.95 -14.39 3.84
CA ASP A 57 11.95 -14.16 5.28
C ASP A 57 11.74 -12.69 5.61
N PHE A 58 10.84 -12.39 6.53
CA PHE A 58 10.50 -11.05 6.94
C PHE A 58 10.54 -10.88 8.47
N ASP A 59 10.74 -9.66 8.93
CA ASP A 59 10.78 -9.30 10.34
C ASP A 59 9.41 -8.86 10.86
N LEU A 60 8.61 -8.23 10.00
CA LEU A 60 7.24 -7.81 10.33
C LEU A 60 6.31 -7.85 9.11
N VAL A 61 5.01 -7.93 9.38
CA VAL A 61 3.95 -7.61 8.42
C VAL A 61 3.46 -6.19 8.71
N LEU A 62 3.39 -5.37 7.66
CA LEU A 62 2.81 -4.03 7.71
C LEU A 62 1.50 -4.01 6.95
N ILE A 63 0.40 -3.74 7.64
CA ILE A 63 -0.94 -3.63 7.07
C ILE A 63 -1.28 -2.15 6.95
N THR A 64 -1.50 -1.69 5.73
CA THR A 64 -1.75 -0.27 5.47
C THR A 64 -3.20 0.13 5.74
N GLN A 65 -4.14 -0.79 5.56
CA GLN A 65 -5.58 -0.52 5.64
C GLN A 65 -6.38 -1.70 6.18
N LYS A 66 -7.64 -1.44 6.55
CA LYS A 66 -8.56 -2.43 7.15
C LYS A 66 -9.26 -3.35 6.13
N TYR A 67 -9.17 -3.06 4.83
CA TYR A 67 -9.89 -3.77 3.79
C TYR A 67 -9.30 -5.15 3.51
N PRO A 68 -10.12 -6.14 3.05
CA PRO A 68 -9.69 -7.53 2.91
C PRO A 68 -8.52 -7.76 1.96
N ASP A 69 -8.36 -6.92 0.93
CA ASP A 69 -7.24 -6.97 -0.02
C ASP A 69 -5.91 -6.44 0.57
N HIS A 70 -5.96 -5.73 1.72
CA HIS A 70 -4.81 -5.34 2.53
C HIS A 70 -4.69 -6.21 3.79
N PHE A 71 -5.80 -6.52 4.42
CA PHE A 71 -5.91 -7.32 5.64
C PHE A 71 -6.48 -8.71 5.34
N HIS A 72 -5.78 -9.53 4.56
CA HIS A 72 -6.24 -10.85 4.20
C HIS A 72 -5.96 -11.87 5.33
N GLN A 73 -6.98 -12.15 6.15
CA GLN A 73 -6.84 -12.94 7.36
C GLN A 73 -6.34 -14.37 7.10
N GLU A 74 -6.75 -15.00 6.01
CA GLU A 74 -6.34 -16.37 5.69
C GLU A 74 -4.84 -16.45 5.33
N THR A 75 -4.29 -15.45 4.63
CA THR A 75 -2.85 -15.36 4.40
C THR A 75 -2.10 -15.17 5.71
N LEU A 76 -2.55 -14.26 6.58
CA LEU A 76 -1.92 -14.01 7.87
C LEU A 76 -1.91 -15.24 8.78
N LYS A 77 -3.02 -16.00 8.85
CA LYS A 77 -3.10 -17.27 9.59
C LYS A 77 -2.11 -18.32 9.07
N LYS A 78 -1.78 -18.32 7.79
CA LYS A 78 -0.78 -19.25 7.21
C LYS A 78 0.64 -18.77 7.45
N LEU A 79 0.90 -17.48 7.38
CA LEU A 79 2.23 -16.89 7.57
C LEU A 79 2.67 -16.88 9.04
N GLN A 80 1.75 -16.78 9.99
CA GLN A 80 2.02 -16.73 11.44
C GLN A 80 3.13 -15.69 11.77
N PRO A 81 2.99 -14.42 11.36
CA PRO A 81 4.01 -13.40 11.59
C PRO A 81 4.24 -13.18 13.10
N LYS A 82 5.48 -12.97 13.52
CA LYS A 82 5.82 -12.66 14.92
C LYS A 82 5.46 -11.23 15.32
N LEU A 83 5.51 -10.31 14.37
CA LEU A 83 5.21 -8.89 14.56
C LEU A 83 4.30 -8.40 13.43
N VAL A 84 3.21 -7.75 13.81
CA VAL A 84 2.29 -7.09 12.87
C VAL A 84 2.13 -5.64 13.28
N VAL A 85 2.24 -4.75 12.31
CA VAL A 85 1.98 -3.31 12.43
C VAL A 85 0.78 -2.97 11.54
N GLY A 86 -0.20 -2.23 12.06
CA GLY A 86 -1.35 -1.87 11.25
C GLY A 86 -2.32 -0.89 11.92
N PRO A 87 -3.45 -0.60 11.25
CA PRO A 87 -4.45 0.31 11.79
C PRO A 87 -5.05 -0.17 13.11
N GLN A 88 -5.32 0.76 14.03
CA GLN A 88 -5.97 0.47 15.31
C GLN A 88 -7.33 -0.24 15.12
N SER A 89 -8.05 0.06 14.06
CA SER A 89 -9.38 -0.49 13.76
C SER A 89 -9.40 -2.01 13.60
N ILE A 90 -8.27 -2.64 13.22
CA ILE A 90 -8.17 -4.10 13.04
C ILE A 90 -7.44 -4.81 14.19
N LYS A 91 -6.94 -4.09 15.19
CA LYS A 91 -6.14 -4.66 16.28
C LYS A 91 -6.83 -5.82 17.00
N ASN A 92 -8.11 -5.67 17.32
CA ASN A 92 -8.87 -6.73 18.01
C ASN A 92 -9.05 -7.98 17.13
N GLN A 93 -9.20 -7.80 15.83
CA GLN A 93 -9.29 -8.91 14.88
C GLN A 93 -7.93 -9.60 14.74
N LEU A 94 -6.83 -8.84 14.64
CA LEU A 94 -5.46 -9.36 14.60
C LEU A 94 -5.15 -10.19 15.86
N ASN A 95 -5.41 -9.68 17.05
CA ASN A 95 -5.21 -10.41 18.31
C ASN A 95 -6.00 -11.73 18.35
N LYS A 96 -7.19 -11.77 17.74
CA LYS A 96 -8.03 -12.99 17.68
C LYS A 96 -7.47 -14.04 16.73
N ILE A 97 -6.94 -13.63 15.57
CA ILE A 97 -6.48 -14.57 14.53
C ILE A 97 -5.01 -14.92 14.65
N LEU A 98 -4.23 -14.13 15.38
CA LEU A 98 -2.79 -14.25 15.60
C LEU A 98 -2.46 -14.06 17.10
N PRO A 99 -2.92 -14.95 17.97
CA PRO A 99 -2.80 -14.78 19.42
C PRO A 99 -1.34 -14.74 19.93
N ASP A 100 -0.41 -15.35 19.19
CA ASP A 100 1.00 -15.45 19.55
C ASP A 100 1.86 -14.33 18.93
N SER A 101 1.24 -13.41 18.17
CA SER A 101 1.92 -12.31 17.50
C SER A 101 1.95 -11.05 18.37
N ASN A 102 3.03 -10.29 18.29
CA ASN A 102 3.05 -8.93 18.81
C ASN A 102 2.33 -7.99 17.84
N ILE A 103 1.27 -7.31 18.29
CA ILE A 103 0.47 -6.41 17.46
C ILE A 103 0.69 -4.97 17.88
N LEU A 104 1.36 -4.20 17.04
CA LEU A 104 1.52 -2.76 17.17
C LEU A 104 0.50 -2.06 16.25
N SER A 105 -0.07 -0.97 16.72
CA SER A 105 -1.07 -0.25 15.94
C SER A 105 -0.84 1.26 15.95
N PHE A 106 -1.19 1.90 14.83
CA PHE A 106 -1.24 3.35 14.74
C PHE A 106 -2.41 3.87 15.56
N ASN A 107 -2.14 4.71 16.56
CA ASN A 107 -3.14 5.31 17.43
C ASN A 107 -3.32 6.79 17.11
N GLU A 108 -4.48 7.34 17.47
CA GLU A 108 -4.64 8.80 17.50
C GLU A 108 -3.59 9.41 18.45
N GLY A 109 -2.73 10.27 17.90
CA GLY A 109 -1.68 10.97 18.66
C GLY A 109 -0.35 10.24 18.81
N ILE A 110 -0.26 8.95 18.44
CA ILE A 110 1.01 8.19 18.32
C ILE A 110 1.02 7.57 16.94
N HIS A 111 1.69 8.23 16.03
CA HIS A 111 1.73 7.79 14.63
C HIS A 111 3.03 7.07 14.28
N ASP A 112 3.98 6.99 15.24
CA ASP A 112 5.33 6.51 14.98
C ASP A 112 5.56 5.13 15.59
N ILE A 113 6.08 4.22 14.79
CA ILE A 113 6.54 2.91 15.22
C ILE A 113 7.99 2.77 14.81
N HIS A 114 8.85 2.42 15.78
CA HIS A 114 10.28 2.28 15.57
C HIS A 114 10.70 0.82 15.63
N GLN A 115 11.33 0.32 14.56
CA GLN A 115 11.83 -1.03 14.43
C GLN A 115 13.21 -1.05 13.74
N LYS A 116 14.23 -1.59 14.37
CA LYS A 116 15.58 -1.73 13.82
C LYS A 116 16.17 -0.42 13.23
N GLY A 117 15.91 0.72 13.86
CA GLY A 117 16.36 2.02 13.33
C GLY A 117 15.51 2.60 12.20
N ILE A 118 14.37 1.96 11.89
CA ILE A 118 13.38 2.46 10.94
C ILE A 118 12.18 3.02 11.71
N HIS A 119 11.76 4.21 11.33
CA HIS A 119 10.52 4.83 11.81
C HIS A 119 9.42 4.65 10.77
N ILE A 120 8.23 4.28 11.23
CA ILE A 120 7.02 4.13 10.41
C ILE A 120 6.01 5.15 10.93
N HIS A 121 5.78 6.21 10.17
CA HIS A 121 4.87 7.28 10.49
C HIS A 121 3.56 7.09 9.76
N HIS A 122 2.44 7.15 10.46
CA HIS A 122 1.10 7.09 9.88
C HIS A 122 0.58 8.50 9.62
N LEU A 123 0.19 8.77 8.39
CA LEU A 123 -0.40 10.03 7.94
C LEU A 123 -1.89 9.81 7.68
N PRO A 124 -2.77 10.08 8.65
CA PRO A 124 -4.20 9.96 8.43
C PRO A 124 -4.69 10.97 7.41
N SER A 125 -5.59 10.53 6.54
CA SER A 125 -6.23 11.41 5.58
C SER A 125 -7.23 12.36 6.27
N ALA A 126 -7.53 13.50 5.62
CA ALA A 126 -8.59 14.39 6.08
C ALA A 126 -9.98 13.75 6.05
N ARG A 127 -10.13 12.63 5.37
CA ARG A 127 -11.39 11.90 5.21
C ARG A 127 -11.62 10.94 6.39
N LYS A 128 -12.07 11.49 7.53
CA LYS A 128 -12.23 10.75 8.78
C LYS A 128 -13.20 9.55 8.74
N ILE A 129 -14.19 9.57 7.84
CA ILE A 129 -15.21 8.50 7.77
C ILE A 129 -14.66 7.24 7.10
N ASP A 130 -13.72 7.42 6.17
CA ASP A 130 -13.11 6.33 5.43
C ASP A 130 -11.63 6.61 5.22
N PRO A 131 -10.72 5.92 5.96
CA PRO A 131 -9.28 6.18 5.92
C PRO A 131 -8.60 5.59 4.68
N ILE A 132 -9.31 5.41 3.57
CA ILE A 132 -8.81 4.80 2.33
C ILE A 132 -7.58 5.53 1.78
N TYR A 133 -7.44 6.82 2.07
CA TYR A 133 -6.33 7.66 1.63
C TYR A 133 -5.27 7.91 2.71
N ASP A 134 -5.24 7.09 3.75
CA ASP A 134 -4.13 7.12 4.68
C ASP A 134 -2.83 6.72 3.98
N ALA A 135 -1.72 7.33 4.40
CA ALA A 135 -0.41 7.01 3.87
C ALA A 135 0.59 6.71 4.99
N LEU A 136 1.71 6.11 4.64
CA LEU A 136 2.81 5.86 5.54
C LEU A 136 4.09 6.50 5.01
N VAL A 137 4.88 7.08 5.92
CA VAL A 137 6.28 7.42 5.67
C VAL A 137 7.13 6.42 6.45
N ILE A 138 8.01 5.73 5.76
CA ILE A 138 8.93 4.76 6.35
C ILE A 138 10.33 5.32 6.14
N GLU A 139 11.06 5.62 7.21
CA GLU A 139 12.31 6.37 7.09
C GLU A 139 13.40 5.90 8.07
N ASN A 140 14.68 6.25 7.78
CA ASN A 140 15.85 5.90 8.57
C ASN A 140 16.71 7.12 8.97
N GLY A 141 16.15 8.32 8.92
CA GLY A 141 16.86 9.59 9.18
C GLY A 141 17.58 10.19 7.97
N GLU A 142 17.86 9.42 6.91
CA GLU A 142 18.56 9.90 5.70
C GLU A 142 17.67 9.93 4.46
N GLN A 143 16.79 8.96 4.33
CA GLN A 143 15.90 8.80 3.19
C GLN A 143 14.60 8.10 3.61
N SER A 144 13.54 8.26 2.82
CA SER A 144 12.25 7.71 3.13
C SER A 144 11.57 7.01 1.95
N ILE A 145 10.63 6.13 2.29
CA ILE A 145 9.65 5.52 1.40
C ILE A 145 8.29 6.14 1.74
N PHE A 146 7.60 6.68 0.74
CA PHE A 146 6.22 7.13 0.87
C PHE A 146 5.28 6.08 0.29
N LEU A 147 4.44 5.48 1.13
CA LEU A 147 3.51 4.43 0.75
C LEU A 147 2.06 4.91 0.86
N ALA A 148 1.38 5.02 -0.27
CA ALA A 148 -0.01 5.46 -0.37
C ALA A 148 -0.79 4.50 -1.28
N SER A 149 -1.26 3.37 -0.74
CA SER A 149 -1.86 2.27 -1.52
C SER A 149 -3.07 2.69 -2.36
N HIS A 150 -3.86 3.65 -1.91
CA HIS A 150 -4.97 4.23 -2.69
C HIS A 150 -4.70 5.67 -3.16
N GLY A 151 -3.44 6.14 -3.09
CA GLY A 151 -3.08 7.54 -3.25
C GLY A 151 -3.27 8.34 -1.96
N PHE A 152 -2.88 9.61 -1.99
CA PHE A 152 -2.97 10.51 -0.83
C PHE A 152 -3.51 11.87 -1.26
N THR A 153 -4.61 12.28 -0.66
CA THR A 153 -5.33 13.51 -1.07
C THR A 153 -5.18 14.67 -0.06
N SER A 154 -4.51 14.42 1.07
CA SER A 154 -4.36 15.38 2.16
C SER A 154 -3.00 16.09 2.18
N ILE A 155 -2.41 16.34 1.00
CA ILE A 155 -1.06 16.93 0.85
C ILE A 155 -0.96 18.25 1.59
N ASP A 156 -1.92 19.15 1.41
CA ASP A 156 -1.89 20.49 2.01
C ASP A 156 -1.89 20.45 3.54
N GLN A 157 -2.60 19.47 4.12
CA GLN A 157 -2.63 19.26 5.57
C GLN A 157 -1.28 18.85 6.14
N TRP A 158 -0.51 18.09 5.37
CA TRP A 158 0.77 17.49 5.80
C TRP A 158 2.01 18.19 5.24
N GLN A 159 1.83 19.30 4.52
CA GLN A 159 2.94 20.01 3.85
C GLN A 159 4.07 20.41 4.82
N SER A 160 3.74 20.89 6.03
CA SER A 160 4.74 21.23 7.05
C SER A 160 5.48 20.00 7.56
N ALA A 161 4.76 18.88 7.80
CA ALA A 161 5.36 17.65 8.29
C ALA A 161 6.29 17.01 7.24
N PHE A 162 5.96 17.11 5.94
CA PHE A 162 6.84 16.61 4.89
C PHE A 162 8.21 17.29 4.89
N ASN A 163 8.33 18.52 5.37
CA ASN A 163 9.62 19.22 5.51
C ASN A 163 10.49 18.68 6.66
N GLU A 164 9.89 17.95 7.59
CA GLU A 164 10.58 17.34 8.74
C GLU A 164 11.06 15.92 8.45
N TYR A 165 10.47 15.25 7.44
CA TYR A 165 10.90 13.92 7.03
C TYR A 165 12.11 13.97 6.08
N PRO A 166 12.94 12.93 6.06
CA PRO A 166 13.99 12.79 5.05
C PRO A 166 13.41 12.78 3.63
N PRO A 167 14.21 13.16 2.62
CA PRO A 167 13.80 13.15 1.22
C PRO A 167 13.17 11.81 0.81
N VAL A 168 12.05 11.87 0.09
CA VAL A 168 11.38 10.67 -0.43
C VAL A 168 12.23 10.05 -1.54
N HIS A 169 12.81 8.89 -1.23
CA HIS A 169 13.61 8.14 -2.19
C HIS A 169 12.70 7.32 -3.12
N VAL A 170 11.72 6.62 -2.54
CA VAL A 170 10.76 5.82 -3.30
C VAL A 170 9.33 6.19 -2.88
N MET A 171 8.46 6.39 -3.86
CA MET A 171 7.04 6.58 -3.67
C MET A 171 6.26 5.42 -4.30
N LEU A 172 5.41 4.75 -3.53
CA LEU A 172 4.44 3.78 -4.03
C LEU A 172 3.05 4.43 -4.03
N SER A 173 2.40 4.45 -5.19
CA SER A 173 1.07 5.05 -5.36
C SER A 173 0.34 4.39 -6.53
N PRO A 174 -1.01 4.36 -6.56
CA PRO A 174 -1.77 3.81 -7.67
C PRO A 174 -1.63 4.71 -8.91
N PHE A 175 -1.51 4.06 -10.07
CA PHE A 175 -1.52 4.73 -11.36
C PHE A 175 -2.90 4.68 -12.01
N ASP A 176 -3.66 3.65 -11.73
CA ASP A 176 -5.02 3.48 -12.23
C ASP A 176 -5.99 4.40 -11.48
N HIS A 177 -7.01 4.89 -12.20
CA HIS A 177 -8.13 5.59 -11.58
C HIS A 177 -9.26 4.60 -11.32
N TYR A 178 -9.67 4.49 -10.04
CA TYR A 178 -10.78 3.65 -9.64
C TYR A 178 -11.88 4.49 -9.00
N GLN A 179 -13.08 4.38 -9.55
CA GLN A 179 -14.24 5.14 -9.09
C GLN A 179 -15.47 4.26 -8.91
N LEU A 180 -16.12 4.44 -7.77
CA LEU A 180 -17.45 3.95 -7.45
C LEU A 180 -18.47 5.09 -7.53
N PRO A 181 -19.76 4.81 -7.65
CA PRO A 181 -20.82 5.79 -7.41
C PRO A 181 -20.65 6.43 -6.02
N PHE A 182 -21.10 7.67 -5.88
CA PHE A 182 -20.98 8.42 -4.62
C PHE A 182 -21.51 7.64 -3.39
N PHE A 183 -22.65 6.98 -3.53
CA PHE A 183 -23.27 6.18 -2.45
C PHE A 183 -22.51 4.88 -2.10
N LEU A 184 -21.51 4.47 -2.90
CA LEU A 184 -20.62 3.35 -2.63
C LEU A 184 -19.19 3.81 -2.26
N GLY A 185 -18.98 5.10 -2.00
CA GLY A 185 -17.68 5.62 -1.56
C GLY A 185 -17.03 6.64 -2.51
N GLY A 186 -17.46 6.73 -3.76
CA GLY A 186 -16.91 7.69 -4.73
C GLY A 186 -15.55 7.25 -5.28
N THR A 187 -14.60 8.16 -5.38
CA THR A 187 -13.25 7.85 -5.88
C THR A 187 -12.50 6.99 -4.86
N VAL A 188 -11.98 5.85 -5.31
CA VAL A 188 -11.19 4.89 -4.52
C VAL A 188 -9.70 5.10 -4.78
N ALA A 189 -9.29 5.32 -6.03
CA ALA A 189 -7.93 5.69 -6.37
C ALA A 189 -7.96 6.87 -7.37
N PRO A 190 -7.20 7.96 -7.11
CA PRO A 190 -7.27 9.17 -7.92
C PRO A 190 -6.53 9.06 -9.26
N GLY A 191 -5.79 7.97 -9.48
CA GLY A 191 -5.05 7.73 -10.71
C GLY A 191 -3.93 8.75 -10.97
N ILE A 192 -3.57 8.91 -12.24
CA ILE A 192 -2.47 9.79 -12.66
C ILE A 192 -2.63 11.23 -12.17
N GLY A 193 -3.84 11.75 -12.07
CA GLY A 193 -4.07 13.10 -11.56
C GLY A 193 -3.61 13.28 -10.11
N GLY A 194 -3.88 12.30 -9.25
CA GLY A 194 -3.41 12.30 -7.87
C GLY A 194 -1.93 12.01 -7.76
N LEU A 195 -1.43 11.03 -8.53
CA LEU A 195 -0.02 10.68 -8.60
C LEU A 195 0.86 11.90 -8.95
N ARG A 196 0.46 12.68 -9.96
CA ARG A 196 1.19 13.88 -10.40
C ARG A 196 1.31 14.91 -9.29
N LYS A 197 0.21 15.20 -8.59
CA LYS A 197 0.20 16.12 -7.44
C LYS A 197 1.15 15.67 -6.32
N LEU A 198 1.13 14.37 -6.01
CA LEU A 198 2.06 13.78 -5.05
C LEU A 198 3.51 13.89 -5.50
N ALA A 199 3.80 13.55 -6.75
CA ALA A 199 5.14 13.61 -7.31
C ALA A 199 5.68 15.06 -7.38
N GLU A 200 4.83 16.04 -7.62
CA GLU A 200 5.16 17.47 -7.62
C GLU A 200 5.48 17.96 -6.20
N SER A 201 4.66 17.56 -5.22
CA SER A 201 4.82 17.98 -3.82
C SER A 201 5.99 17.30 -3.11
N LEU A 202 6.16 15.98 -3.28
CA LEU A 202 7.15 15.18 -2.56
C LEU A 202 8.48 15.03 -3.31
N ASN A 203 8.51 15.33 -4.60
CA ASN A 203 9.66 15.20 -5.49
C ASN A 203 10.45 13.88 -5.31
N PRO A 204 9.80 12.69 -5.35
CA PRO A 204 10.47 11.42 -5.11
C PRO A 204 11.54 11.16 -6.16
N LYS A 205 12.58 10.39 -5.79
CA LYS A 205 13.60 9.96 -6.75
C LYS A 205 13.06 8.86 -7.66
N HIS A 206 12.28 7.93 -7.10
CA HIS A 206 11.66 6.83 -7.83
C HIS A 206 10.18 6.71 -7.49
N ILE A 207 9.40 6.25 -8.47
CA ILE A 207 7.95 6.06 -8.35
C ILE A 207 7.62 4.64 -8.81
N ILE A 208 6.88 3.90 -7.99
CA ILE A 208 6.46 2.53 -8.24
C ILE A 208 4.93 2.48 -8.23
N ALA A 209 4.33 1.84 -9.25
CA ALA A 209 2.91 1.58 -9.27
C ALA A 209 2.55 0.49 -8.24
N THR A 210 1.52 0.73 -7.46
CA THR A 210 0.94 -0.25 -6.55
C THR A 210 -0.58 -0.23 -6.66
N HIS A 211 -1.25 -1.26 -6.18
CA HIS A 211 -2.70 -1.40 -6.27
C HIS A 211 -3.21 -1.29 -7.72
N ASP A 212 -2.61 -2.12 -8.60
CA ASP A 212 -2.82 -2.05 -10.05
C ASP A 212 -4.12 -2.70 -10.52
N GLU A 213 -5.01 -3.10 -9.60
CA GLU A 213 -6.29 -3.72 -9.89
C GLU A 213 -6.17 -5.00 -10.78
N ASP A 214 -5.15 -5.83 -10.52
CA ASP A 214 -4.99 -7.12 -11.21
C ASP A 214 -5.88 -8.19 -10.58
N LYS A 215 -7.18 -7.88 -10.51
CA LYS A 215 -8.21 -8.67 -9.84
C LYS A 215 -9.37 -8.98 -10.77
N HIS A 216 -9.97 -10.15 -10.58
CA HIS A 216 -11.34 -10.42 -10.99
C HIS A 216 -12.27 -10.05 -9.83
N ALA A 217 -13.42 -9.50 -10.15
CA ALA A 217 -14.43 -9.14 -9.16
C ALA A 217 -15.83 -9.61 -9.60
N LYS A 218 -16.65 -9.98 -8.63
CA LYS A 218 -18.09 -10.20 -8.82
C LYS A 218 -18.87 -9.58 -7.67
N GLY A 219 -20.15 -9.30 -7.90
CA GLY A 219 -21.05 -8.72 -6.92
C GLY A 219 -21.55 -7.35 -7.33
N LEU A 220 -22.13 -6.64 -6.37
CA LEU A 220 -22.73 -5.33 -6.62
C LEU A 220 -21.67 -4.30 -7.02
N VAL A 221 -20.55 -4.28 -6.30
CA VAL A 221 -19.44 -3.33 -6.53
C VAL A 221 -18.92 -3.45 -7.96
N SER A 222 -18.65 -4.67 -8.44
CA SER A 222 -18.12 -4.89 -9.79
C SER A 222 -19.01 -4.42 -10.92
N LYS A 223 -20.33 -4.30 -10.68
CA LYS A 223 -21.30 -3.80 -11.68
C LYS A 223 -21.23 -2.28 -11.85
N PHE A 224 -20.79 -1.56 -10.84
CA PHE A 224 -20.78 -0.11 -10.81
C PHE A 224 -19.37 0.49 -10.84
N ALA A 225 -18.35 -0.31 -10.57
CA ALA A 225 -16.95 0.12 -10.57
C ALA A 225 -16.52 0.56 -11.98
N LYS A 226 -15.85 1.70 -12.03
CA LYS A 226 -15.22 2.22 -13.24
C LYS A 226 -13.72 2.31 -13.00
N ILE A 227 -12.96 1.50 -13.74
CA ILE A 227 -11.50 1.50 -13.69
C ILE A 227 -10.99 2.09 -14.99
N THR A 228 -10.23 3.19 -14.88
CA THR A 228 -9.49 3.76 -16.02
C THR A 228 -8.03 3.41 -15.84
N LYS A 229 -7.52 2.55 -16.70
CA LYS A 229 -6.11 2.14 -16.68
C LYS A 229 -5.20 3.34 -16.96
N SER A 230 -4.06 3.34 -16.33
CA SER A 230 -3.02 4.34 -16.55
C SER A 230 -2.56 4.36 -18.01
N PRO A 231 -2.10 5.51 -18.52
CA PRO A 231 -1.48 5.59 -19.83
C PRO A 231 -0.23 4.70 -19.91
N ASN A 232 0.20 4.40 -21.13
CA ASN A 232 1.45 3.69 -21.35
C ASN A 232 2.66 4.48 -20.80
N TYR A 233 3.78 3.79 -20.64
CA TYR A 233 5.00 4.34 -20.06
C TYR A 233 5.49 5.61 -20.78
N ASP A 234 5.47 5.64 -22.12
CA ASP A 234 5.95 6.80 -22.90
C ASP A 234 5.13 8.06 -22.60
N LYS A 235 3.81 7.91 -22.49
CA LYS A 235 2.93 9.02 -22.11
C LYS A 235 3.16 9.47 -20.68
N LEU A 236 3.43 8.55 -19.75
CA LEU A 236 3.78 8.90 -18.37
C LEU A 236 5.08 9.71 -18.32
N GLN A 237 6.08 9.34 -19.13
CA GLN A 237 7.35 10.06 -19.24
C GLN A 237 7.20 11.48 -19.82
N SER A 238 6.09 11.79 -20.47
CA SER A 238 5.82 13.15 -20.98
C SER A 238 5.47 14.17 -19.89
N PHE A 239 5.12 13.71 -18.68
CA PHE A 239 4.86 14.58 -17.53
C PHE A 239 6.18 14.92 -16.82
N PRO A 240 6.53 16.22 -16.68
CA PRO A 240 7.84 16.63 -16.11
C PRO A 240 8.10 16.04 -14.71
N GLU A 241 7.08 16.00 -13.85
CA GLU A 241 7.15 15.51 -12.47
C GLU A 241 7.33 13.99 -12.36
N LEU A 242 7.03 13.23 -13.42
CA LEU A 242 7.17 11.76 -13.49
C LEU A 242 8.37 11.32 -14.33
N LYS A 243 8.92 12.22 -15.14
CA LYS A 243 9.97 11.91 -16.12
C LYS A 243 11.20 11.28 -15.43
N ASN A 244 11.63 10.14 -15.95
CA ASN A 244 12.79 9.37 -15.48
C ASN A 244 12.70 8.88 -14.02
N LYS A 245 11.51 8.96 -13.40
CA LYS A 245 11.32 8.53 -12.01
C LYS A 245 10.61 7.17 -11.89
N ILE A 246 9.82 6.79 -12.90
CA ILE A 246 8.98 5.59 -12.85
C ILE A 246 9.84 4.33 -13.02
N LEU A 247 9.76 3.43 -12.04
CA LEU A 247 10.38 2.10 -12.08
C LEU A 247 9.29 1.05 -12.40
N PRO A 248 9.44 0.28 -13.48
CA PRO A 248 8.49 -0.78 -13.81
C PRO A 248 8.71 -2.02 -12.93
N PHE A 249 7.62 -2.53 -12.35
CA PHE A 249 7.59 -3.79 -11.61
C PHE A 249 6.55 -4.73 -12.22
N ASN A 250 6.86 -5.28 -13.39
CA ASN A 250 5.94 -6.12 -14.17
C ASN A 250 6.13 -7.62 -13.92
N ASN A 251 6.88 -7.99 -12.89
CA ASN A 251 7.16 -9.37 -12.50
C ASN A 251 7.52 -9.46 -11.01
N TYR A 252 7.76 -10.67 -10.52
CA TYR A 252 8.06 -10.96 -9.13
C TYR A 252 9.57 -10.96 -8.80
N LYS A 253 10.41 -10.43 -9.67
CA LYS A 253 11.84 -10.34 -9.39
C LYS A 253 12.12 -9.19 -8.41
N ALA A 254 13.03 -9.43 -7.48
CA ALA A 254 13.51 -8.39 -6.60
C ALA A 254 14.39 -7.39 -7.36
N VAL A 255 14.26 -6.12 -7.00
CA VAL A 255 15.04 -5.01 -7.56
C VAL A 255 15.67 -4.24 -6.41
N GLU A 256 16.95 -3.94 -6.53
CA GLU A 256 17.67 -3.04 -5.62
C GLU A 256 17.68 -1.62 -6.21
N ILE A 257 17.43 -0.62 -5.34
CA ILE A 257 17.31 0.79 -5.70
C ILE A 257 18.29 1.61 -4.87
#